data_466ac0e1051dac2f6caaebb4c0358ce6
#
_entry.id   466ac0e1051dac2f6caaebb4c0358ce6
#
_cell.length_a   1.000
_cell.length_b   1.000
_cell.length_c   1.000
_cell.angle_alpha   90.00
_cell.angle_beta   90.00
_cell.angle_gamma   90.00
#
_symmetry.space_group_name_H-M   'P 1'
#
loop_
_entity.id
_entity.type
_entity.pdbx_description
1 polymer ?
#
loop_
_entity_poly.entity_id
_entity_poly.type
_entity_poly.pdbx_seq_one_letter_code
_entity_poly.pdbx_strand_id
1 'polypeptide(L)'
;MKIFAAILSAILVSGLLVSANAADKLQHVVCFKFKTSASDQDIKQVEMAFQALKQKISQVVTLEWGTNVSKEKRDKGFTHCFILSFKSEKDRDAYIEHPEHKAFGKIVGPVLDDVFVVDFWSKR
;
A
#
# COMPACT_ATOMS: atom_id res chain seq x y z
N MET A 1 -15.08 -68.52 -20.65
CA MET A 1 -15.28 -67.33 -19.81
C MET A 1 -14.13 -66.37 -20.02
N LYS A 2 -14.35 -65.32 -20.76
CA LYS A 2 -13.31 -64.30 -20.95
C LYS A 2 -13.58 -63.17 -19.96
N ILE A 3 -12.71 -63.01 -19.02
CA ILE A 3 -12.74 -61.91 -18.04
C ILE A 3 -12.09 -60.71 -18.71
N PHE A 4 -12.90 -59.73 -19.09
CA PHE A 4 -12.38 -58.44 -19.51
C PHE A 4 -12.02 -57.65 -18.27
N ALA A 5 -10.73 -57.53 -17.99
CA ALA A 5 -10.22 -56.58 -17.01
C ALA A 5 -10.30 -55.18 -17.61
N ALA A 6 -11.26 -54.40 -17.15
CA ALA A 6 -11.31 -52.98 -17.47
C ALA A 6 -10.20 -52.30 -16.70
N ILE A 7 -9.15 -51.87 -17.41
CA ILE A 7 -8.13 -51.02 -16.87
C ILE A 7 -8.72 -49.61 -16.81
N LEU A 8 -9.13 -49.23 -15.63
CA LEU A 8 -9.53 -47.83 -15.36
C LEU A 8 -8.26 -46.98 -15.29
N SER A 9 -7.92 -46.39 -16.40
CA SER A 9 -6.85 -45.34 -16.39
C SER A 9 -7.37 -44.15 -15.61
N ALA A 10 -6.94 -44.04 -14.37
CA ALA A 10 -7.09 -42.84 -13.61
C ALA A 10 -6.15 -41.77 -14.23
N ILE A 11 -6.74 -40.92 -15.05
CA ILE A 11 -6.03 -39.72 -15.49
C ILE A 11 -5.89 -38.83 -14.26
N LEU A 12 -4.71 -38.88 -13.66
CA LEU A 12 -4.32 -37.94 -12.63
C LEU A 12 -4.14 -36.59 -13.36
N VAL A 13 -5.19 -35.78 -13.40
CA VAL A 13 -5.07 -34.40 -13.78
C VAL A 13 -4.31 -33.73 -12.64
N SER A 14 -2.98 -33.70 -12.76
CA SER A 14 -2.16 -32.80 -11.99
C SER A 14 -2.62 -31.40 -12.38
N GLY A 15 -3.63 -30.90 -11.66
CA GLY A 15 -3.89 -29.48 -11.67
C GLY A 15 -2.62 -28.78 -11.25
N LEU A 16 -1.90 -28.20 -12.20
CA LEU A 16 -0.96 -27.16 -11.86
C LEU A 16 -1.79 -26.12 -11.11
N LEU A 17 -1.68 -26.15 -9.79
CA LEU A 17 -1.96 -24.99 -9.01
C LEU A 17 -0.92 -23.97 -9.45
N VAL A 18 -1.23 -23.22 -10.50
CA VAL A 18 -0.61 -21.93 -10.71
C VAL A 18 -1.02 -21.17 -9.47
N SER A 19 -0.16 -21.22 -8.44
CA SER A 19 -0.17 -20.25 -7.38
C SER A 19 -0.35 -18.92 -8.09
N ALA A 20 -1.54 -18.31 -7.98
CA ALA A 20 -1.72 -16.95 -8.42
C ALA A 20 -0.63 -16.18 -7.69
N ASN A 21 0.51 -16.02 -8.34
CA ASN A 21 1.56 -15.14 -7.88
C ASN A 21 0.84 -13.86 -7.58
N ALA A 22 0.81 -13.49 -6.30
CA ALA A 22 0.32 -12.17 -5.97
C ALA A 22 0.97 -11.26 -6.99
N ALA A 23 0.16 -10.72 -7.90
CA ALA A 23 0.63 -9.86 -8.96
C ALA A 23 1.59 -8.85 -8.34
N ASP A 24 2.67 -8.51 -9.03
CA ASP A 24 3.57 -7.47 -8.58
C ASP A 24 2.73 -6.26 -8.18
N LYS A 25 3.04 -5.70 -7.02
CA LYS A 25 2.33 -4.56 -6.48
C LYS A 25 3.16 -3.32 -6.67
N LEU A 26 2.54 -2.27 -7.13
CA LEU A 26 3.13 -0.95 -7.09
C LEU A 26 3.01 -0.41 -5.66
N GLN A 27 4.14 -0.25 -5.01
CA GLN A 27 4.23 0.32 -3.67
C GLN A 27 4.43 1.83 -3.77
N HIS A 28 3.64 2.56 -2.99
CA HIS A 28 3.71 4.01 -2.90
C HIS A 28 4.05 4.35 -1.45
N VAL A 29 5.28 4.81 -1.23
CA VAL A 29 5.81 5.10 0.11
C VAL A 29 5.79 6.60 0.34
N VAL A 30 5.15 7.03 1.42
CA VAL A 30 5.00 8.43 1.79
C VAL A 30 5.50 8.61 3.22
N CYS A 31 6.51 9.45 3.41
CA CYS A 31 7.01 9.78 4.74
C CYS A 31 6.78 11.26 5.02
N PHE A 32 6.37 11.57 6.25
CA PHE A 32 6.12 12.95 6.69
C PHE A 32 7.09 13.40 7.74
N LYS A 33 7.58 14.62 7.55
CA LYS A 33 8.25 15.43 8.56
C LYS A 33 7.30 16.57 8.93
N PHE A 34 6.83 16.57 10.15
CA PHE A 34 5.91 17.61 10.63
C PHE A 34 6.67 18.86 11.09
N LYS A 35 6.02 20.01 10.97
CA LYS A 35 6.52 21.25 11.57
C LYS A 35 6.63 21.08 13.08
N THR A 36 7.60 21.74 13.70
CA THR A 36 7.75 21.76 15.16
C THR A 36 6.55 22.38 15.87
N SER A 37 5.81 23.25 15.16
CA SER A 37 4.58 23.88 15.65
C SER A 37 3.35 22.97 15.57
N ALA A 38 3.42 21.81 14.88
CA ALA A 38 2.32 20.87 14.83
C ALA A 38 2.05 20.27 16.22
N SER A 39 0.81 20.34 16.66
CA SER A 39 0.41 19.73 17.92
C SER A 39 0.22 18.22 17.76
N ASP A 40 0.23 17.48 18.87
CA ASP A 40 -0.09 16.04 18.86
C ASP A 40 -1.47 15.79 18.29
N GLN A 41 -2.43 16.68 18.54
CA GLN A 41 -3.77 16.58 17.98
C GLN A 41 -3.80 16.80 16.46
N ASP A 42 -3.03 17.75 15.95
CA ASP A 42 -2.88 17.98 14.51
C ASP A 42 -2.33 16.73 13.82
N ILE A 43 -1.28 16.14 14.40
CA ILE A 43 -0.65 14.93 13.87
C ILE A 43 -1.62 13.75 13.88
N LYS A 44 -2.36 13.57 14.96
CA LYS A 44 -3.36 12.51 15.08
C LYS A 44 -4.46 12.67 14.04
N GLN A 45 -4.88 13.90 13.76
CA GLN A 45 -5.86 14.18 12.72
C GLN A 45 -5.35 13.79 11.33
N VAL A 46 -4.07 14.04 11.04
CA VAL A 46 -3.43 13.60 9.79
C VAL A 46 -3.38 12.07 9.71
N GLU A 47 -3.00 11.39 10.80
CA GLU A 47 -2.96 9.93 10.85
C GLU A 47 -4.33 9.31 10.52
N MET A 48 -5.38 9.82 11.15
CA MET A 48 -6.75 9.35 10.93
C MET A 48 -7.23 9.65 9.50
N ALA A 49 -6.96 10.84 9.00
CA ALA A 49 -7.37 11.25 7.66
C ALA A 49 -6.65 10.44 6.57
N PHE A 50 -5.36 10.12 6.76
CA PHE A 50 -4.63 9.28 5.82
C PHE A 50 -5.20 7.86 5.78
N GLN A 51 -5.41 7.26 6.95
CA GLN A 51 -5.98 5.91 7.05
C GLN A 51 -7.36 5.82 6.37
N ALA A 52 -8.15 6.87 6.47
CA ALA A 52 -9.47 6.92 5.85
C ALA A 52 -9.43 6.86 4.31
N LEU A 53 -8.30 7.20 3.69
CA LEU A 53 -8.18 7.19 2.23
C LEU A 53 -8.40 5.81 1.63
N LYS A 54 -8.04 4.73 2.33
CA LYS A 54 -8.28 3.38 1.85
C LYS A 54 -9.76 3.09 1.64
N GLN A 55 -10.62 3.60 2.52
CA GLN A 55 -12.07 3.44 2.42
C GLN A 55 -12.67 4.35 1.35
N LYS A 56 -12.08 5.53 1.15
CA LYS A 56 -12.60 6.57 0.27
C LYS A 56 -12.16 6.43 -1.18
N ILE A 57 -11.02 5.78 -1.43
CA ILE A 57 -10.43 5.65 -2.77
C ILE A 57 -10.26 4.17 -3.09
N SER A 58 -11.11 3.68 -4.00
CA SER A 58 -11.20 2.26 -4.33
C SER A 58 -9.93 1.68 -4.97
N GLN A 59 -9.08 2.51 -5.59
CA GLN A 59 -7.83 2.09 -6.20
C GLN A 59 -6.78 1.63 -5.19
N VAL A 60 -6.90 2.05 -3.93
CA VAL A 60 -5.96 1.64 -2.88
C VAL A 60 -6.22 0.18 -2.51
N VAL A 61 -5.26 -0.70 -2.78
CA VAL A 61 -5.38 -2.13 -2.46
C VAL A 61 -5.07 -2.39 -0.99
N THR A 62 -3.91 -1.90 -0.52
CA THR A 62 -3.49 -2.00 0.88
C THR A 62 -2.96 -0.67 1.37
N LEU A 63 -3.06 -0.45 2.66
CA LEU A 63 -2.47 0.68 3.35
C LEU A 63 -1.93 0.19 4.69
N GLU A 64 -0.65 0.42 4.92
CA GLU A 64 0.03 0.19 6.18
C GLU A 64 0.76 1.47 6.58
N TRP A 65 0.90 1.70 7.87
CA TRP A 65 1.63 2.87 8.34
C TRP A 65 2.19 2.66 9.74
N GLY A 66 3.12 3.49 10.09
CA GLY A 66 3.70 3.51 11.43
C GLY A 66 4.60 4.71 11.63
N THR A 67 5.16 4.79 12.82
CA THR A 67 6.12 5.81 13.20
C THR A 67 7.53 5.26 13.29
N ASN A 68 8.52 6.12 13.06
CA ASN A 68 9.91 5.72 13.05
C ASN A 68 10.37 5.15 14.40
N VAL A 69 10.96 3.98 14.36
CA VAL A 69 11.58 3.31 15.51
C VAL A 69 13.05 2.93 15.23
N SER A 70 13.64 3.44 14.16
CA SER A 70 15.02 3.13 13.80
C SER A 70 15.99 3.74 14.81
N LYS A 71 16.98 2.94 15.19
CA LYS A 71 18.05 3.37 16.09
C LYS A 71 19.24 3.99 15.36
N GLU A 72 19.24 3.96 14.03
CA GLU A 72 20.36 4.45 13.22
C GLU A 72 20.47 5.98 13.16
N LYS A 73 19.42 6.68 13.56
CA LYS A 73 19.36 8.17 13.56
C LYS A 73 19.61 8.77 12.17
N ARG A 74 18.99 8.17 11.17
CA ARG A 74 19.09 8.62 9.77
C ARG A 74 17.72 8.99 9.18
N ASP A 75 16.74 9.24 10.03
CA ASP A 75 15.36 9.56 9.66
C ASP A 75 15.20 10.98 9.11
N LYS A 76 16.18 11.85 9.31
CA LYS A 76 16.18 13.26 8.83
C LYS A 76 14.94 14.05 9.29
N GLY A 77 14.35 13.65 10.43
CA GLY A 77 13.16 14.28 11.00
C GLY A 77 11.84 13.74 10.45
N PHE A 78 11.86 12.76 9.55
CA PHE A 78 10.66 12.06 9.10
C PHE A 78 10.24 11.06 10.17
N THR A 79 9.03 11.23 10.69
CA THR A 79 8.53 10.43 11.81
C THR A 79 7.48 9.42 11.40
N HIS A 80 6.79 9.66 10.30
CA HIS A 80 5.66 8.84 9.83
C HIS A 80 5.98 8.25 8.46
N CYS A 81 5.62 6.99 8.29
CA CYS A 81 5.73 6.31 7.01
C CYS A 81 4.40 5.60 6.71
N PHE A 82 3.87 5.87 5.52
CA PHE A 82 2.67 5.22 4.99
C PHE A 82 3.06 4.47 3.72
N ILE A 83 2.61 3.24 3.59
CA ILE A 83 2.82 2.44 2.38
C ILE A 83 1.47 2.02 1.84
N LEU A 84 1.17 2.46 0.63
CA LEU A 84 -0.01 2.07 -0.11
C LEU A 84 0.40 1.17 -1.26
N SER A 85 -0.46 0.24 -1.63
CA SER A 85 -0.25 -0.54 -2.84
C SER A 85 -1.37 -0.35 -3.85
N PHE A 86 -0.98 -0.41 -5.12
CA PHE A 86 -1.85 -0.29 -6.28
C PHE A 86 -1.60 -1.43 -7.25
N LYS A 87 -2.61 -1.78 -8.05
CA LYS A 87 -2.49 -2.80 -9.09
C LYS A 87 -1.71 -2.32 -10.31
N SER A 88 -1.72 -1.00 -10.56
CA SER A 88 -1.15 -0.39 -11.75
C SER A 88 -0.73 1.06 -11.51
N GLU A 89 0.11 1.57 -12.38
CA GLU A 89 0.46 2.99 -12.38
C GLU A 89 -0.77 3.86 -12.67
N LYS A 90 -1.66 3.39 -13.52
CA LYS A 90 -2.93 4.07 -13.82
C LYS A 90 -3.77 4.25 -12.55
N ASP A 91 -3.86 3.23 -11.71
CA ASP A 91 -4.61 3.30 -10.46
C ASP A 91 -3.95 4.26 -9.47
N ARG A 92 -2.61 4.24 -9.37
CA ARG A 92 -1.87 5.22 -8.57
C ARG A 92 -2.13 6.64 -9.06
N ASP A 93 -2.10 6.89 -10.35
CA ASP A 93 -2.35 8.21 -10.92
C ASP A 93 -3.79 8.68 -10.62
N ALA A 94 -4.76 7.76 -10.72
CA ALA A 94 -6.14 8.05 -10.34
C ALA A 94 -6.27 8.41 -8.85
N TYR A 95 -5.51 7.76 -7.97
CA TYR A 95 -5.42 8.09 -6.56
C TYR A 95 -4.89 9.51 -6.33
N ILE A 96 -3.80 9.87 -6.98
CA ILE A 96 -3.17 11.20 -6.84
C ILE A 96 -4.17 12.30 -7.24
N GLU A 97 -4.92 12.09 -8.33
CA GLU A 97 -5.88 13.07 -8.85
C GLU A 97 -7.26 13.01 -8.16
N HIS A 98 -7.48 12.02 -7.31
CA HIS A 98 -8.76 11.82 -6.67
C HIS A 98 -9.13 13.01 -5.75
N PRO A 99 -10.40 13.47 -5.76
CA PRO A 99 -10.83 14.57 -4.89
C PRO A 99 -10.55 14.35 -3.39
N GLU A 100 -10.66 13.11 -2.93
CA GLU A 100 -10.37 12.77 -1.53
C GLU A 100 -8.88 12.86 -1.19
N HIS A 101 -7.99 12.56 -2.16
CA HIS A 101 -6.56 12.77 -1.98
C HIS A 101 -6.24 14.27 -1.91
N LYS A 102 -6.87 15.06 -2.75
CA LYS A 102 -6.72 16.53 -2.72
C LYS A 102 -7.23 17.13 -1.42
N ALA A 103 -8.36 16.62 -0.91
CA ALA A 103 -8.90 17.04 0.38
C ALA A 103 -7.93 16.69 1.53
N PHE A 104 -7.32 15.52 1.49
CA PHE A 104 -6.28 15.13 2.44
C PHE A 104 -5.08 16.09 2.39
N GLY A 105 -4.64 16.48 1.21
CA GLY A 105 -3.56 17.45 1.04
C GLY A 105 -3.81 18.77 1.75
N LYS A 106 -5.06 19.22 1.81
CA LYS A 106 -5.45 20.43 2.55
C LYS A 106 -5.39 20.25 4.08
N ILE A 107 -5.52 19.03 4.56
CA ILE A 107 -5.42 18.71 5.99
C ILE A 107 -3.94 18.67 6.41
N VAL A 108 -3.11 17.96 5.66
CA VAL A 108 -1.70 17.75 6.02
C VAL A 108 -0.82 18.97 5.70
N GLY A 109 -1.09 19.67 4.61
CA GLY A 109 -0.26 20.76 4.11
C GLY A 109 0.12 21.79 5.17
N PRO A 110 -0.83 22.32 5.97
CA PRO A 110 -0.52 23.35 6.97
C PRO A 110 0.45 22.92 8.07
N VAL A 111 0.55 21.62 8.37
CA VAL A 111 1.38 21.07 9.47
C VAL A 111 2.62 20.34 8.98
N LEU A 112 2.81 20.26 7.66
CA LEU A 112 3.90 19.52 7.03
C LEU A 112 5.11 20.42 6.79
N ASP A 113 6.29 20.00 7.28
CA ASP A 113 7.57 20.64 6.98
C ASP A 113 8.18 20.09 5.70
N ASP A 114 8.14 18.77 5.54
CA ASP A 114 8.68 18.10 4.35
C ASP A 114 7.95 16.77 4.13
N VAL A 115 7.95 16.32 2.88
CA VAL A 115 7.40 15.05 2.46
C VAL A 115 8.37 14.32 1.55
N PHE A 116 8.49 13.03 1.75
CA PHE A 116 9.26 12.13 0.92
C PHE A 116 8.34 11.10 0.29
N VAL A 117 8.39 10.98 -1.03
CA VAL A 117 7.56 10.01 -1.77
C VAL A 117 8.46 9.22 -2.71
N VAL A 118 8.34 7.91 -2.67
CA VAL A 118 9.00 7.02 -3.61
C VAL A 118 8.07 5.86 -3.97
N ASP A 119 8.04 5.52 -5.23
CA ASP A 119 7.23 4.42 -5.74
C ASP A 119 8.14 3.35 -6.33
N PHE A 120 7.76 2.09 -6.14
CA PHE A 120 8.50 0.99 -6.75
C PHE A 120 7.57 -0.21 -6.98
N TRP A 121 7.89 -0.97 -8.03
CA TRP A 121 7.31 -2.29 -8.21
C TRP A 121 8.04 -3.29 -7.35
N SER A 122 7.31 -4.01 -6.50
CA SER A 122 7.90 -5.04 -5.66
C SER A 122 8.59 -6.09 -6.52
N LYS A 123 9.86 -6.34 -6.23
CA LYS A 123 10.64 -7.42 -6.86
C LYS A 123 10.68 -8.61 -5.92
N ARG A 124 10.64 -9.82 -6.48
CA ARG A 124 10.76 -11.08 -5.75
C ARG A 124 12.12 -11.72 -5.98
#